data_30107e60d1cde77f506415786d9b70b7
#
_entry.id   30107e60d1cde77f506415786d9b70b7
#
_cell.length_a   1.000
_cell.length_b   1.000
_cell.length_c   1.000
_cell.angle_alpha   90.00
_cell.angle_beta   90.00
_cell.angle_gamma   90.00
#
_symmetry.space_group_name_H-M   'P 1'
#
loop_
_entity.id
_entity.type
_entity.pdbx_description
1 polymer ?
#
loop_
_entity_poly.entity_id
_entity_poly.type
_entity_poly.pdbx_seq_one_letter_code
_entity_poly.pdbx_strand_id
1 'polypeptide(L)'
;MNKTIITVALALFVIGSEATAREMASASKMMSASQKATTRKKTTARKKATGIKVVDLRTERMVSPMSIGTTTPRLGWRITADKNDVRQRRYHIIVASSKDNAMQGIGDLWDTTADSDQSQWVEYAGKPVRSNTTCYWRVKVETTQGDSEWSDVAMWNVGLISESDWSGQWIGFDAAKPWDKEELHSKLSSRYLRREFSLDKPVRKATLYISGLGMYEAFINGKKVGEQVLAPAPTDYRKTVVYNAFDVTDMMQSENAIAVALGNGRYYTMQQKKKPYKITNFGYPKLRANIIIEFADGTKKTISTDTKWKLNADGAIRSNNEYDGEIYDARKEFKGWTTAGYDDSKWENAERTAIPTGTLRGAMSPNMKVMKQMPAQTITMHGDTAIIDLGQNIAGWLKMRVENTASGDSIKIRFAETLTPDGRLYRENLRHALTTDCYVADGTEKGKWWNPTFVLSLIHI
;
A
#
# COMPACT_ATOMS: atom_id res chain seq x y z
N MET A 1 -40.61 17.40 12.38
CA MET A 1 -39.24 17.11 12.83
C MET A 1 -39.08 15.59 12.87
N ASN A 2 -38.66 15.03 11.76
CA ASN A 2 -38.36 13.60 11.69
C ASN A 2 -37.00 13.34 12.31
N LYS A 3 -36.98 12.59 13.42
CA LYS A 3 -35.71 12.13 14.03
C LYS A 3 -35.11 11.06 13.12
N THR A 4 -34.10 11.40 12.37
CA THR A 4 -33.29 10.43 11.64
C THR A 4 -32.43 9.67 12.65
N ILE A 5 -32.83 8.44 12.96
CA ILE A 5 -32.01 7.54 13.79
C ILE A 5 -30.91 7.01 12.85
N ILE A 6 -29.69 7.50 13.03
CA ILE A 6 -28.52 6.97 12.32
C ILE A 6 -28.07 5.73 13.07
N THR A 7 -28.36 4.54 12.54
CA THR A 7 -27.80 3.30 13.07
C THR A 7 -26.38 3.19 12.56
N VAL A 8 -25.40 3.51 13.39
CA VAL A 8 -23.98 3.38 13.07
C VAL A 8 -23.53 1.97 13.45
N ALA A 9 -23.42 1.08 12.46
CA ALA A 9 -22.73 -0.19 12.64
C ALA A 9 -21.24 0.05 12.29
N LEU A 10 -20.35 -0.11 13.27
CA LEU A 10 -18.97 0.27 13.13
C LEU A 10 -18.05 -0.92 12.83
N ALA A 11 -17.19 -0.77 11.85
CA ALA A 11 -15.98 -1.57 11.70
C ALA A 11 -14.76 -0.62 11.63
N LEU A 12 -13.80 -0.81 12.51
CA LEU A 12 -12.60 0.02 12.58
C LEU A 12 -11.40 -0.67 11.96
N PHE A 13 -10.53 0.11 11.31
CA PHE A 13 -9.29 -0.37 10.74
C PHE A 13 -8.11 0.03 11.63
N VAL A 14 -7.28 -0.94 12.02
CA VAL A 14 -6.07 -0.72 12.82
C VAL A 14 -4.86 -0.72 11.91
N ILE A 15 -4.01 0.28 12.03
CA ILE A 15 -2.75 0.39 11.29
C ILE A 15 -1.63 -0.18 12.16
N GLY A 16 -0.88 -1.14 11.64
CA GLY A 16 0.28 -1.70 12.33
C GLY A 16 1.40 -2.08 11.35
N SER A 17 2.64 -1.97 11.82
CA SER A 17 3.78 -2.61 11.18
C SER A 17 3.82 -4.08 11.58
N GLU A 18 4.17 -4.97 10.65
CA GLU A 18 4.21 -6.41 10.88
C GLU A 18 5.00 -6.82 12.13
N ALA A 19 4.32 -7.35 13.11
CA ALA A 19 4.90 -8.25 14.08
C ALA A 19 3.83 -9.29 14.48
N THR A 20 4.17 -10.57 14.23
CA THR A 20 3.43 -11.79 14.56
C THR A 20 2.44 -12.33 13.52
N ALA A 21 3.01 -13.15 12.62
CA ALA A 21 2.28 -14.22 11.96
C ALA A 21 2.11 -15.40 12.93
N ARG A 22 0.95 -15.51 13.57
CA ARG A 22 0.42 -16.75 14.17
C ARG A 22 -1.09 -16.68 14.07
N GLU A 23 -1.61 -17.36 13.02
CA GLU A 23 -2.91 -18.01 12.99
C GLU A 23 -3.36 -18.18 11.53
N MET A 24 -2.79 -19.16 10.85
CA MET A 24 -3.43 -19.83 9.72
C MET A 24 -2.99 -21.30 9.72
N ALA A 25 -3.63 -22.08 10.55
CA ALA A 25 -3.56 -23.52 10.50
C ALA A 25 -4.90 -24.11 10.98
N SER A 26 -5.93 -24.09 10.13
CA SER A 26 -7.01 -25.08 10.19
C SER A 26 -7.93 -24.95 8.98
N ALA A 27 -7.57 -25.53 7.86
CA ALA A 27 -8.52 -26.00 6.85
C ALA A 27 -7.80 -26.88 5.82
N SER A 28 -7.50 -28.10 6.16
CA SER A 28 -7.32 -29.20 5.19
C SER A 28 -7.35 -30.54 5.91
N LYS A 29 -8.55 -30.97 6.24
CA LYS A 29 -8.86 -32.39 6.45
C LYS A 29 -10.17 -32.65 5.74
N MET A 30 -10.06 -33.27 4.58
CA MET A 30 -10.96 -34.30 4.06
C MET A 30 -10.68 -34.50 2.56
N MET A 31 -9.99 -35.56 2.26
CA MET A 31 -10.46 -36.56 1.28
C MET A 31 -9.58 -37.77 1.35
N SER A 32 -10.22 -38.86 1.69
CA SER A 32 -9.66 -40.20 1.92
C SER A 32 -9.62 -41.01 0.66
N ALA A 33 -8.64 -41.90 0.67
CA ALA A 33 -8.70 -43.33 0.29
C ALA A 33 -8.94 -43.70 -1.17
N SER A 34 -8.03 -44.50 -1.56
CA SER A 34 -8.09 -45.71 -2.43
C SER A 34 -7.21 -45.65 -3.67
N GLN A 35 -6.11 -46.33 -3.60
CA GLN A 35 -5.88 -47.52 -4.42
C GLN A 35 -4.48 -48.10 -4.18
N LYS A 36 -4.44 -49.35 -3.74
CA LYS A 36 -3.24 -50.20 -3.67
C LYS A 36 -2.83 -50.61 -5.09
N ALA A 37 -1.58 -50.35 -5.43
CA ALA A 37 -0.87 -51.15 -6.42
C ALA A 37 0.59 -51.34 -6.01
N THR A 38 0.96 -52.54 -5.84
CA THR A 38 2.27 -53.10 -5.51
C THR A 38 3.25 -52.86 -6.62
N THR A 39 4.44 -52.28 -6.36
CA THR A 39 5.64 -52.63 -7.14
C THR A 39 6.95 -52.24 -6.43
N ARG A 40 7.79 -53.22 -6.23
CA ARG A 40 9.26 -53.24 -6.10
C ARG A 40 10.00 -52.12 -5.36
N LYS A 41 10.53 -52.53 -4.20
CA LYS A 41 11.57 -51.86 -3.41
C LYS A 41 12.82 -51.56 -4.27
N LYS A 42 13.10 -50.28 -4.49
CA LYS A 42 14.45 -49.72 -4.56
C LYS A 42 14.69 -48.97 -3.26
N THR A 43 15.58 -49.44 -2.44
CA THR A 43 16.02 -48.82 -1.19
C THR A 43 16.88 -47.62 -1.51
N THR A 44 16.26 -46.45 -1.68
CA THR A 44 16.92 -45.18 -1.49
C THR A 44 16.70 -44.81 -0.02
N ALA A 45 17.77 -44.69 0.72
CA ALA A 45 17.73 -44.28 2.12
C ALA A 45 16.99 -42.91 2.21
N ARG A 46 15.77 -42.92 2.72
CA ARG A 46 14.99 -41.72 3.03
C ARG A 46 15.76 -41.01 4.16
N LYS A 47 16.48 -39.90 3.83
CA LYS A 47 17.07 -39.03 4.82
C LYS A 47 15.95 -38.63 5.81
N LYS A 48 16.14 -38.99 7.08
CA LYS A 48 15.18 -38.66 8.15
C LYS A 48 15.04 -37.13 8.18
N ALA A 49 13.83 -36.63 8.05
CA ALA A 49 13.60 -35.16 8.13
C ALA A 49 14.18 -34.64 9.44
N THR A 50 15.08 -33.68 9.37
CA THR A 50 15.89 -33.21 10.51
C THR A 50 15.13 -32.27 11.42
N GLY A 51 13.88 -31.89 11.11
CA GLY A 51 13.12 -30.87 11.82
C GLY A 51 13.67 -29.43 11.65
N ILE A 52 14.78 -29.30 10.89
CA ILE A 52 15.42 -28.01 10.62
C ILE A 52 14.80 -27.39 9.39
N LYS A 53 14.30 -26.14 9.53
CA LYS A 53 13.69 -25.38 8.43
C LYS A 53 14.29 -23.99 8.33
N VAL A 54 14.45 -23.52 7.09
CA VAL A 54 14.79 -22.13 6.79
C VAL A 54 13.50 -21.40 6.48
N VAL A 55 13.26 -20.31 7.21
CA VAL A 55 12.02 -19.53 7.16
C VAL A 55 12.33 -18.02 7.18
N ASP A 56 11.30 -17.19 7.00
CA ASP A 56 11.40 -15.73 7.10
C ASP A 56 12.50 -15.14 6.20
N LEU A 57 12.46 -15.53 4.91
CA LEU A 57 13.39 -15.00 3.92
C LEU A 57 13.14 -13.51 3.71
N ARG A 58 14.18 -12.71 3.81
CA ARG A 58 14.13 -11.26 3.69
C ARG A 58 15.15 -10.75 2.69
N THR A 59 14.75 -9.75 1.92
CA THR A 59 15.64 -8.97 1.07
C THR A 59 15.56 -7.52 1.52
N GLU A 60 16.69 -6.90 1.90
CA GLU A 60 16.74 -5.57 2.55
C GLU A 60 15.77 -5.48 3.76
N ARG A 61 15.67 -6.55 4.56
CA ARG A 61 14.75 -6.73 5.71
C ARG A 61 13.27 -6.80 5.36
N MET A 62 12.90 -6.75 4.09
CA MET A 62 11.50 -6.81 3.65
C MET A 62 11.15 -8.18 3.10
N VAL A 63 9.87 -8.55 3.19
CA VAL A 63 9.31 -9.74 2.55
C VAL A 63 8.92 -9.40 1.12
N SER A 64 9.49 -10.10 0.15
CA SER A 64 9.16 -9.96 -1.29
C SER A 64 9.02 -8.50 -1.79
N PRO A 65 10.02 -7.63 -1.56
CA PRO A 65 9.93 -6.22 -1.90
C PRO A 65 9.90 -5.99 -3.41
N MET A 66 9.08 -5.01 -3.85
CA MET A 66 8.85 -4.70 -5.26
C MET A 66 9.65 -3.50 -5.80
N SER A 67 10.41 -2.79 -4.96
CA SER A 67 11.07 -1.54 -5.37
C SER A 67 12.45 -1.33 -4.72
N ILE A 68 13.26 -2.39 -4.67
CA ILE A 68 14.60 -2.26 -4.07
C ILE A 68 15.46 -1.26 -4.87
N GLY A 69 16.04 -0.30 -4.18
CA GLY A 69 16.86 0.76 -4.76
C GLY A 69 18.33 0.39 -4.96
N THR A 70 18.68 -0.91 -5.02
CA THR A 70 20.05 -1.41 -5.23
C THR A 70 20.06 -2.64 -6.10
N THR A 71 21.16 -2.85 -6.83
CA THR A 71 21.43 -4.06 -7.63
C THR A 71 22.13 -5.16 -6.84
N THR A 72 22.64 -4.83 -5.65
CA THR A 72 23.34 -5.76 -4.74
C THR A 72 22.63 -5.82 -3.38
N PRO A 73 21.37 -6.31 -3.33
CA PRO A 73 20.61 -6.31 -2.09
C PRO A 73 21.17 -7.34 -1.10
N ARG A 74 20.90 -7.08 0.18
CA ARG A 74 21.30 -7.98 1.27
C ARG A 74 20.18 -8.95 1.57
N LEU A 75 20.53 -10.23 1.63
CA LEU A 75 19.64 -11.33 1.91
C LEU A 75 19.73 -11.73 3.38
N GLY A 76 18.65 -12.25 3.93
CA GLY A 76 18.62 -12.77 5.28
C GLY A 76 17.52 -13.81 5.45
N TRP A 77 17.71 -14.70 6.41
CA TRP A 77 16.77 -15.77 6.75
C TRP A 77 16.86 -16.12 8.23
N ARG A 78 15.92 -16.93 8.69
CA ARG A 78 15.89 -17.49 10.03
C ARG A 78 15.86 -19.02 9.94
N ILE A 79 16.39 -19.66 10.96
CA ILE A 79 16.36 -21.11 11.11
C ILE A 79 15.43 -21.45 12.27
N THR A 80 14.57 -22.41 12.05
CA THR A 80 13.75 -23.03 13.10
C THR A 80 14.09 -24.52 13.19
N ALA A 81 14.08 -25.07 14.38
CA ALA A 81 14.39 -26.48 14.64
C ALA A 81 13.63 -26.99 15.87
N ASP A 82 13.41 -28.30 15.92
CA ASP A 82 12.78 -28.98 17.06
C ASP A 82 13.76 -29.24 18.22
N LYS A 83 15.04 -28.88 18.03
CA LYS A 83 16.13 -29.09 18.99
C LYS A 83 16.78 -27.76 19.36
N ASN A 84 17.39 -27.73 20.55
CA ASN A 84 18.23 -26.60 21.00
C ASN A 84 19.64 -26.70 20.41
N ASP A 85 20.41 -25.60 20.48
CA ASP A 85 21.82 -25.50 20.03
C ASP A 85 22.06 -25.86 18.55
N VAL A 86 21.06 -25.63 17.70
CA VAL A 86 21.24 -25.75 16.26
C VAL A 86 21.93 -24.48 15.75
N ARG A 87 23.14 -24.62 15.23
CA ARG A 87 23.94 -23.53 14.68
C ARG A 87 24.27 -23.79 13.22
N GLN A 88 24.09 -22.79 12.38
CA GLN A 88 24.50 -22.83 10.98
C GLN A 88 26.02 -22.94 10.89
N ARG A 89 26.49 -23.73 9.95
CA ARG A 89 27.91 -23.89 9.57
C ARG A 89 28.17 -23.48 8.14
N ARG A 90 27.19 -23.72 7.27
CA ARG A 90 27.27 -23.46 5.84
C ARG A 90 25.90 -23.07 5.32
N TYR A 91 25.85 -22.23 4.29
CA TYR A 91 24.66 -22.01 3.51
C TYR A 91 24.90 -22.25 2.02
N HIS A 92 23.83 -22.57 1.30
CA HIS A 92 23.79 -22.62 -0.15
C HIS A 92 22.63 -21.75 -0.63
N ILE A 93 22.93 -20.67 -1.35
CA ILE A 93 21.96 -19.74 -1.92
C ILE A 93 21.90 -19.93 -3.44
N ILE A 94 20.70 -19.95 -3.99
CA ILE A 94 20.47 -19.79 -5.42
C ILE A 94 19.59 -18.56 -5.66
N VAL A 95 19.92 -17.82 -6.71
CA VAL A 95 19.10 -16.71 -7.23
C VAL A 95 18.84 -16.96 -8.71
N ALA A 96 17.59 -16.84 -9.11
CA ALA A 96 17.10 -17.20 -10.43
C ALA A 96 16.33 -16.05 -11.11
N SER A 97 16.33 -16.04 -12.43
CA SER A 97 15.57 -15.11 -13.25
C SER A 97 14.09 -15.45 -13.34
N SER A 98 13.68 -16.65 -12.94
CA SER A 98 12.30 -17.11 -12.90
C SER A 98 12.00 -17.93 -11.66
N LYS A 99 10.72 -17.96 -11.25
CA LYS A 99 10.26 -18.78 -10.14
C LYS A 99 10.49 -20.27 -10.40
N ASP A 100 10.27 -20.70 -11.65
CA ASP A 100 10.44 -22.10 -12.06
C ASP A 100 11.89 -22.55 -11.94
N ASN A 101 12.84 -21.74 -12.41
CA ASN A 101 14.27 -22.01 -12.22
C ASN A 101 14.61 -22.16 -10.72
N ALA A 102 14.15 -21.21 -9.90
CA ALA A 102 14.37 -21.30 -8.45
C ALA A 102 13.77 -22.58 -7.86
N MET A 103 12.56 -22.98 -8.26
CA MET A 103 11.93 -24.22 -7.79
C MET A 103 12.68 -25.46 -8.23
N GLN A 104 13.28 -25.45 -9.42
CA GLN A 104 14.11 -26.56 -9.94
C GLN A 104 15.53 -26.59 -9.36
N GLY A 105 15.90 -25.61 -8.54
CA GLY A 105 17.25 -25.50 -7.97
C GLY A 105 18.28 -24.91 -8.92
N ILE A 106 17.84 -24.18 -9.96
CA ILE A 106 18.70 -23.57 -10.96
C ILE A 106 18.95 -22.10 -10.56
N GLY A 107 20.17 -21.78 -10.15
CA GLY A 107 20.62 -20.43 -9.79
C GLY A 107 21.27 -19.73 -10.99
N ASP A 108 20.52 -19.46 -12.07
CA ASP A 108 21.06 -18.89 -13.30
C ASP A 108 21.60 -17.45 -13.15
N LEU A 109 21.21 -16.75 -12.08
CA LEU A 109 21.75 -15.43 -11.70
C LEU A 109 22.84 -15.53 -10.63
N TRP A 110 22.70 -16.41 -9.67
CA TRP A 110 23.68 -16.68 -8.62
C TRP A 110 23.48 -18.06 -8.02
N ASP A 111 24.58 -18.78 -7.90
CA ASP A 111 24.62 -20.08 -7.24
C ASP A 111 25.89 -20.10 -6.39
N THR A 112 25.74 -20.09 -5.06
CA THR A 112 26.88 -19.96 -4.15
C THR A 112 26.71 -20.76 -2.88
N THR A 113 27.82 -21.31 -2.41
CA THR A 113 27.92 -21.99 -1.12
C THR A 113 29.04 -21.37 -0.33
N ALA A 114 28.83 -21.10 0.95
CA ALA A 114 29.84 -20.55 1.83
C ALA A 114 29.83 -21.23 3.21
N ASP A 115 31.03 -21.53 3.73
CA ASP A 115 31.22 -21.95 5.13
C ASP A 115 31.09 -20.71 6.01
N SER A 116 29.91 -20.52 6.59
CA SER A 116 29.59 -19.33 7.38
C SER A 116 28.36 -19.57 8.25
N ASP A 117 28.35 -18.98 9.43
CA ASP A 117 27.20 -18.90 10.32
C ASP A 117 26.32 -17.65 10.05
N GLN A 118 26.75 -16.82 9.10
CA GLN A 118 26.02 -15.61 8.69
C GLN A 118 24.68 -16.00 8.05
N SER A 119 23.59 -15.50 8.64
CA SER A 119 22.22 -15.67 8.14
C SER A 119 21.50 -14.33 7.91
N GLN A 120 22.22 -13.23 8.07
CA GLN A 120 21.74 -11.88 7.87
C GLN A 120 22.81 -11.08 7.09
N TRP A 121 22.34 -10.13 6.27
CA TRP A 121 23.24 -9.22 5.55
C TRP A 121 24.18 -9.91 4.55
N VAL A 122 23.76 -11.05 3.97
CA VAL A 122 24.49 -11.70 2.89
C VAL A 122 24.24 -10.91 1.61
N GLU A 123 25.24 -10.20 1.13
CA GLU A 123 25.12 -9.37 -0.06
C GLU A 123 25.04 -10.23 -1.33
N TYR A 124 24.11 -9.90 -2.22
CA TYR A 124 24.03 -10.52 -3.53
C TYR A 124 25.26 -10.18 -4.37
N ALA A 125 26.01 -11.20 -4.78
CA ALA A 125 27.23 -11.10 -5.57
C ALA A 125 27.14 -11.89 -6.91
N GLY A 126 25.93 -12.10 -7.42
CA GLY A 126 25.72 -12.81 -8.69
C GLY A 126 25.83 -11.91 -9.92
N LYS A 127 25.25 -12.37 -11.02
CA LYS A 127 25.22 -11.60 -12.28
C LYS A 127 24.55 -10.24 -12.10
N PRO A 128 25.04 -9.18 -12.74
CA PRO A 128 24.46 -7.85 -12.66
C PRO A 128 22.96 -7.86 -13.04
N VAL A 129 22.11 -7.29 -12.18
CA VAL A 129 20.70 -7.08 -12.43
C VAL A 129 20.42 -5.60 -12.71
N ARG A 130 19.33 -5.31 -13.42
CA ARG A 130 18.97 -3.95 -13.85
C ARG A 130 17.64 -3.54 -13.24
N SER A 131 17.30 -2.27 -13.39
CA SER A 131 15.97 -1.74 -13.07
C SER A 131 14.86 -2.60 -13.66
N ASN A 132 13.75 -2.73 -12.95
CA ASN A 132 12.58 -3.57 -13.30
C ASN A 132 12.88 -5.08 -13.39
N THR A 133 14.00 -5.57 -12.86
CA THR A 133 14.29 -7.02 -12.84
C THR A 133 13.71 -7.66 -11.58
N THR A 134 12.94 -8.73 -11.77
CA THR A 134 12.49 -9.59 -10.66
C THR A 134 13.41 -10.78 -10.54
N CYS A 135 13.91 -11.00 -9.33
CA CYS A 135 14.76 -12.13 -8.97
C CYS A 135 14.04 -13.03 -7.96
N TYR A 136 14.25 -14.33 -8.08
CA TYR A 136 13.68 -15.35 -7.19
C TYR A 136 14.82 -16.09 -6.52
N TRP A 137 14.68 -16.40 -5.22
CA TRP A 137 15.77 -17.01 -4.51
C TRP A 137 15.32 -17.99 -3.44
N ARG A 138 16.20 -18.90 -3.12
CA ARG A 138 16.06 -19.89 -2.06
C ARG A 138 17.39 -20.08 -1.36
N VAL A 139 17.32 -20.61 -0.16
CA VAL A 139 18.49 -20.98 0.62
C VAL A 139 18.25 -22.30 1.36
N LYS A 140 19.29 -23.10 1.49
CA LYS A 140 19.36 -24.22 2.41
C LYS A 140 20.60 -24.09 3.27
N VAL A 141 20.60 -24.70 4.45
CA VAL A 141 21.69 -24.61 5.41
C VAL A 141 22.13 -25.98 5.89
N GLU A 142 23.43 -26.10 6.14
CA GLU A 142 24.02 -27.18 6.92
C GLU A 142 24.25 -26.67 8.33
N THR A 143 23.89 -27.49 9.33
CA THR A 143 23.98 -27.09 10.73
C THR A 143 24.78 -28.10 11.57
N THR A 144 25.00 -27.76 12.84
CA THR A 144 25.63 -28.66 13.81
C THR A 144 24.85 -29.94 14.05
N GLN A 145 23.56 -30.01 13.67
CA GLN A 145 22.67 -31.11 13.97
C GLN A 145 21.96 -31.71 12.74
N GLY A 146 22.45 -31.38 11.55
CA GLY A 146 21.94 -31.85 10.26
C GLY A 146 21.61 -30.69 9.29
N ASP A 147 21.08 -31.07 8.13
CA ASP A 147 20.86 -30.13 7.03
C ASP A 147 19.37 -29.80 6.93
N SER A 148 19.06 -28.58 6.45
CA SER A 148 17.71 -28.22 6.04
C SER A 148 17.40 -28.72 4.63
N GLU A 149 16.13 -28.84 4.31
CA GLU A 149 15.67 -28.76 2.92
C GLU A 149 15.77 -27.33 2.39
N TRP A 150 15.57 -27.15 1.09
CA TRP A 150 15.43 -25.82 0.51
C TRP A 150 14.26 -25.05 1.15
N SER A 151 14.48 -23.77 1.42
CA SER A 151 13.40 -22.86 1.81
C SER A 151 12.31 -22.76 0.75
N ASP A 152 11.19 -22.12 1.09
CA ASP A 152 10.27 -21.60 0.10
C ASP A 152 10.97 -20.59 -0.80
N VAL A 153 10.37 -20.33 -1.98
CA VAL A 153 10.88 -19.32 -2.91
C VAL A 153 10.49 -17.94 -2.43
N ALA A 154 11.47 -17.09 -2.19
CA ALA A 154 11.29 -15.66 -1.99
C ALA A 154 11.65 -14.90 -3.27
N MET A 155 11.28 -13.61 -3.34
CA MET A 155 11.57 -12.78 -4.49
C MET A 155 11.94 -11.35 -4.07
N TRP A 156 12.58 -10.64 -4.97
CA TRP A 156 12.64 -9.18 -4.95
C TRP A 156 12.54 -8.61 -6.37
N ASN A 157 12.09 -7.39 -6.48
CA ASN A 157 12.17 -6.63 -7.72
C ASN A 157 13.11 -5.43 -7.53
N VAL A 158 14.04 -5.25 -8.45
CA VAL A 158 14.87 -4.05 -8.52
C VAL A 158 13.99 -2.93 -9.06
N GLY A 159 13.82 -1.87 -8.27
CA GLY A 159 13.04 -0.71 -8.65
C GLY A 159 13.62 0.06 -9.84
N LEU A 160 13.09 1.23 -10.12
CA LEU A 160 13.66 2.16 -11.08
C LEU A 160 14.75 2.97 -10.37
N ILE A 161 16.02 2.67 -10.65
CA ILE A 161 17.16 3.18 -9.86
C ILE A 161 17.56 4.57 -10.33
N SER A 162 17.54 4.80 -11.64
CA SER A 162 18.00 6.06 -12.23
C SER A 162 16.83 6.89 -12.77
N GLU A 163 17.04 8.20 -12.87
CA GLU A 163 16.06 9.11 -13.47
C GLU A 163 15.75 8.74 -14.92
N SER A 164 16.72 8.18 -15.66
CA SER A 164 16.53 7.72 -17.03
C SER A 164 15.62 6.48 -17.17
N ASP A 165 15.35 5.76 -16.09
CA ASP A 165 14.41 4.64 -16.07
C ASP A 165 12.94 5.11 -16.08
N TRP A 166 12.72 6.40 -15.80
CA TRP A 166 11.40 7.00 -15.77
C TRP A 166 11.06 7.72 -17.07
N SER A 167 10.03 7.25 -17.77
CA SER A 167 9.43 7.97 -18.89
C SER A 167 8.31 8.92 -18.45
N GLY A 168 7.72 8.68 -17.28
CA GLY A 168 6.66 9.52 -16.72
C GLY A 168 7.19 10.88 -16.26
N GLN A 169 6.38 11.90 -16.50
CA GLN A 169 6.60 13.26 -16.04
C GLN A 169 5.84 13.51 -14.73
N TRP A 170 6.27 14.48 -13.93
CA TRP A 170 5.46 14.98 -12.83
C TRP A 170 4.30 15.78 -13.40
N ILE A 171 3.08 15.35 -13.10
CA ILE A 171 1.84 15.98 -13.55
C ILE A 171 0.94 16.30 -12.38
N GLY A 172 0.07 17.29 -12.56
CA GLY A 172 -0.90 17.74 -11.57
C GLY A 172 -1.55 19.05 -11.99
N PHE A 173 -1.78 19.88 -10.99
CA PHE A 173 -2.27 21.25 -11.18
C PHE A 173 -1.68 22.13 -10.06
N ASP A 174 -0.72 22.98 -10.41
CA ASP A 174 0.06 23.78 -9.46
C ASP A 174 -0.66 25.07 -9.05
N ALA A 175 -2.00 25.01 -8.82
CA ALA A 175 -2.81 26.09 -8.31
C ALA A 175 -4.00 25.62 -7.49
N ALA A 176 -4.57 26.49 -6.68
CA ALA A 176 -5.87 26.31 -6.05
C ALA A 176 -6.99 26.48 -7.08
N LYS A 177 -8.09 25.74 -6.93
CA LYS A 177 -9.33 25.93 -7.68
C LYS A 177 -10.21 26.96 -6.94
N PRO A 178 -11.21 27.59 -7.59
CA PRO A 178 -12.04 28.61 -6.96
C PRO A 178 -12.78 28.19 -5.68
N TRP A 179 -13.00 26.91 -5.51
CA TRP A 179 -13.64 26.35 -4.31
C TRP A 179 -12.65 25.94 -3.21
N ASP A 180 -11.35 25.90 -3.51
CA ASP A 180 -10.30 25.63 -2.52
C ASP A 180 -10.10 26.86 -1.62
N LYS A 181 -9.76 26.62 -0.36
CA LYS A 181 -9.49 27.68 0.60
C LYS A 181 -8.10 27.52 1.16
N GLU A 182 -7.26 28.51 0.93
CA GLU A 182 -5.88 28.57 1.42
C GLU A 182 -5.79 29.46 2.68
N GLU A 183 -6.55 29.10 3.71
CA GLU A 183 -6.58 29.76 5.01
C GLU A 183 -5.72 28.99 6.03
N LEU A 184 -5.89 29.29 7.33
CA LEU A 184 -5.18 28.64 8.44
C LEU A 184 -5.27 27.11 8.41
N HIS A 185 -6.43 26.58 8.03
CA HIS A 185 -6.66 25.16 7.78
C HIS A 185 -6.96 25.00 6.29
N SER A 186 -5.94 24.77 5.50
CA SER A 186 -6.09 24.66 4.05
C SER A 186 -7.10 23.57 3.66
N LYS A 187 -8.06 23.97 2.85
CA LYS A 187 -9.06 23.08 2.27
C LYS A 187 -8.81 22.96 0.78
N LEU A 188 -7.83 22.14 0.41
CA LEU A 188 -7.53 21.83 -0.97
C LEU A 188 -8.20 20.52 -1.33
N SER A 189 -9.06 20.55 -2.37
CA SER A 189 -9.74 19.34 -2.88
C SER A 189 -8.76 18.37 -3.50
N SER A 190 -9.07 17.09 -3.44
CA SER A 190 -8.26 16.04 -4.08
C SER A 190 -8.24 16.22 -5.60
N ARG A 191 -7.11 15.86 -6.21
CA ARG A 191 -6.96 15.82 -7.66
C ARG A 191 -7.21 14.39 -8.12
N TYR A 192 -8.21 14.22 -8.98
CA TYR A 192 -8.55 12.95 -9.62
C TYR A 192 -7.91 12.93 -10.99
N LEU A 193 -7.01 11.97 -11.22
CA LEU A 193 -6.30 11.82 -12.48
C LEU A 193 -6.63 10.47 -13.08
N ARG A 194 -6.79 10.40 -14.41
CA ARG A 194 -7.01 9.13 -15.11
C ARG A 194 -6.43 9.12 -16.51
N ARG A 195 -6.20 7.90 -17.00
CA ARG A 195 -5.75 7.64 -18.35
C ARG A 195 -6.29 6.30 -18.84
N GLU A 196 -6.88 6.27 -20.03
CA GLU A 196 -7.23 5.03 -20.72
C GLU A 196 -6.13 4.60 -21.68
N PHE A 197 -6.02 3.28 -21.88
CA PHE A 197 -5.07 2.69 -22.80
C PHE A 197 -5.50 1.28 -23.21
N SER A 198 -5.18 0.87 -24.45
CA SER A 198 -5.48 -0.46 -24.99
C SER A 198 -4.21 -1.32 -25.07
N LEU A 199 -4.40 -2.63 -24.96
CA LEU A 199 -3.36 -3.64 -25.17
C LEU A 199 -3.83 -4.64 -26.22
N ASP A 200 -3.00 -4.88 -27.21
CA ASP A 200 -3.25 -5.72 -28.37
C ASP A 200 -2.58 -7.10 -28.30
N LYS A 201 -1.82 -7.35 -27.23
CA LYS A 201 -1.04 -8.58 -27.03
C LYS A 201 -1.25 -9.16 -25.64
N PRO A 202 -1.11 -10.47 -25.45
CA PRO A 202 -1.14 -11.10 -24.13
C PRO A 202 -0.02 -10.56 -23.24
N VAL A 203 -0.41 -10.13 -22.04
CA VAL A 203 0.51 -9.60 -21.01
C VAL A 203 1.17 -10.76 -20.27
N ARG A 204 2.49 -10.76 -20.20
CA ARG A 204 3.27 -11.70 -19.39
C ARG A 204 3.50 -11.13 -17.99
N LYS A 205 3.78 -9.83 -17.89
CA LYS A 205 4.03 -9.12 -16.64
C LYS A 205 3.71 -7.65 -16.80
N ALA A 206 3.11 -7.06 -15.77
CA ALA A 206 2.93 -5.60 -15.69
C ALA A 206 3.30 -5.10 -14.28
N THR A 207 4.16 -4.08 -14.23
CA THR A 207 4.58 -3.47 -12.96
C THR A 207 4.25 -1.99 -12.97
N LEU A 208 3.46 -1.54 -12.00
CA LEU A 208 3.20 -0.12 -11.75
C LEU A 208 4.24 0.42 -10.77
N TYR A 209 4.94 1.47 -11.17
CA TYR A 209 5.78 2.32 -10.33
C TYR A 209 5.08 3.67 -10.18
N ILE A 210 4.82 4.10 -8.94
CA ILE A 210 3.99 5.27 -8.67
C ILE A 210 4.48 6.07 -7.46
N SER A 211 4.53 7.38 -7.62
CA SER A 211 4.79 8.34 -6.53
C SER A 211 3.75 9.45 -6.57
N GLY A 212 3.09 9.67 -5.44
CA GLY A 212 2.21 10.83 -5.21
C GLY A 212 2.85 11.74 -4.17
N LEU A 213 3.15 12.96 -4.54
CA LEU A 213 3.52 13.99 -3.59
C LEU A 213 2.25 14.59 -3.01
N GLY A 214 2.07 14.31 -1.75
CA GLY A 214 0.86 14.19 -0.98
C GLY A 214 0.65 12.74 -0.60
N MET A 215 -0.51 12.21 -0.86
CA MET A 215 -0.88 10.80 -0.74
C MET A 215 -1.65 10.36 -1.99
N TYR A 216 -1.71 9.08 -2.28
CA TYR A 216 -2.49 8.60 -3.42
C TYR A 216 -3.25 7.31 -3.11
N GLU A 217 -4.38 7.14 -3.77
CA GLU A 217 -5.06 5.88 -3.99
C GLU A 217 -5.10 5.61 -5.49
N ALA A 218 -4.54 4.49 -5.92
CA ALA A 218 -4.50 4.10 -7.33
C ALA A 218 -5.47 2.96 -7.62
N PHE A 219 -6.05 3.00 -8.81
CA PHE A 219 -7.00 2.00 -9.30
C PHE A 219 -6.65 1.61 -10.72
N ILE A 220 -6.86 0.35 -11.06
CA ILE A 220 -6.83 -0.16 -12.43
C ILE A 220 -8.11 -0.92 -12.67
N ASN A 221 -8.84 -0.54 -13.72
CA ASN A 221 -10.10 -1.18 -14.14
C ASN A 221 -11.10 -1.34 -12.97
N GLY A 222 -11.27 -0.28 -12.17
CA GLY A 222 -12.20 -0.24 -11.05
C GLY A 222 -11.70 -0.89 -9.76
N LYS A 223 -10.54 -1.55 -9.78
CA LYS A 223 -9.97 -2.23 -8.61
C LYS A 223 -8.84 -1.42 -8.01
N LYS A 224 -8.82 -1.28 -6.67
CA LYS A 224 -7.71 -0.65 -5.95
C LYS A 224 -6.41 -1.43 -6.18
N VAL A 225 -5.31 -0.72 -6.41
CA VAL A 225 -3.97 -1.29 -6.52
C VAL A 225 -3.37 -1.43 -5.12
N GLY A 226 -3.05 -2.67 -4.73
CA GLY A 226 -2.43 -2.98 -3.44
C GLY A 226 -3.34 -2.80 -2.22
N GLU A 227 -2.77 -2.99 -1.04
CA GLU A 227 -3.47 -2.93 0.26
C GLU A 227 -3.10 -1.70 1.08
N GLN A 228 -2.17 -0.90 0.58
CA GLN A 228 -1.62 0.24 1.33
C GLN A 228 -2.67 1.32 1.59
N VAL A 229 -2.43 2.02 2.69
CA VAL A 229 -3.09 3.28 3.04
C VAL A 229 -2.02 4.33 3.29
N LEU A 230 -2.36 5.60 3.15
CA LEU A 230 -1.44 6.73 3.40
C LEU A 230 -0.12 6.61 2.60
N ALA A 231 -0.18 6.08 1.39
CA ALA A 231 0.99 5.93 0.53
C ALA A 231 1.24 7.18 -0.34
N PRO A 232 2.49 7.46 -0.65
CA PRO A 232 3.71 6.88 -0.10
C PRO A 232 3.98 7.38 1.32
N ALA A 233 4.86 6.70 2.07
CA ALA A 233 5.28 7.16 3.38
C ALA A 233 5.90 8.57 3.30
N PRO A 234 5.60 9.49 4.24
CA PRO A 234 6.13 10.84 4.23
C PRO A 234 7.64 10.86 4.51
N THR A 235 8.34 11.79 3.87
CA THR A 235 9.79 11.98 4.01
C THR A 235 10.12 13.46 4.12
N ASP A 236 11.40 13.82 4.25
CA ASP A 236 11.86 15.17 3.91
C ASP A 236 11.90 15.25 2.37
N TYR A 237 10.82 15.75 1.78
CA TYR A 237 10.65 15.82 0.33
C TYR A 237 11.71 16.65 -0.40
N ARG A 238 12.51 17.45 0.32
CA ARG A 238 13.66 18.16 -0.24
C ARG A 238 14.86 17.24 -0.48
N LYS A 239 14.89 16.07 0.20
CA LYS A 239 15.99 15.10 0.13
C LYS A 239 15.57 13.82 -0.59
N THR A 240 14.40 13.29 -0.23
CA THR A 240 13.92 12.01 -0.72
C THR A 240 12.45 12.08 -1.05
N VAL A 241 12.11 11.60 -2.23
CA VAL A 241 10.75 11.34 -2.67
C VAL A 241 10.60 9.83 -2.82
N VAL A 242 9.56 9.24 -2.23
CA VAL A 242 9.37 7.79 -2.26
C VAL A 242 8.39 7.41 -3.36
N TYR A 243 8.69 6.35 -4.09
CA TYR A 243 7.74 5.66 -4.95
C TYR A 243 7.48 4.24 -4.45
N ASN A 244 6.28 3.73 -4.73
CA ASN A 244 5.92 2.32 -4.53
C ASN A 244 5.93 1.59 -5.87
N ALA A 245 6.07 0.26 -5.81
CA ALA A 245 5.91 -0.60 -6.97
C ALA A 245 4.93 -1.74 -6.66
N PHE A 246 4.12 -2.10 -7.66
CA PHE A 246 3.09 -3.13 -7.55
C PHE A 246 3.09 -4.03 -8.77
N ASP A 247 2.96 -5.33 -8.55
CA ASP A 247 2.59 -6.25 -9.62
C ASP A 247 1.10 -6.05 -9.94
N VAL A 248 0.81 -5.64 -11.16
CA VAL A 248 -0.54 -5.38 -11.65
C VAL A 248 -0.90 -6.26 -12.84
N THR A 249 -0.17 -7.35 -13.03
CA THR A 249 -0.32 -8.27 -14.17
C THR A 249 -1.76 -8.77 -14.30
N ASP A 250 -2.34 -9.27 -13.21
CA ASP A 250 -3.70 -9.83 -13.20
C ASP A 250 -4.82 -8.76 -13.29
N MET A 251 -4.45 -7.48 -13.29
CA MET A 251 -5.39 -6.38 -13.45
C MET A 251 -5.50 -5.91 -14.91
N MET A 252 -4.61 -6.37 -15.80
CA MET A 252 -4.58 -5.95 -17.19
C MET A 252 -5.67 -6.63 -18.02
N GLN A 253 -6.29 -5.86 -18.91
CA GLN A 253 -7.32 -6.26 -19.87
C GLN A 253 -6.94 -5.75 -21.28
N SER A 254 -7.77 -6.00 -22.30
CA SER A 254 -7.60 -5.38 -23.63
C SER A 254 -7.80 -3.86 -23.56
N GLU A 255 -8.86 -3.40 -22.91
CA GLU A 255 -9.13 -1.99 -22.63
C GLU A 255 -8.95 -1.71 -21.14
N ASN A 256 -8.18 -0.67 -20.83
CA ASN A 256 -7.76 -0.39 -19.47
C ASN A 256 -7.95 1.08 -19.10
N ALA A 257 -8.20 1.31 -17.83
CA ALA A 257 -8.05 2.63 -17.22
C ALA A 257 -7.17 2.53 -15.97
N ILE A 258 -6.16 3.39 -15.88
CA ILE A 258 -5.52 3.73 -14.62
C ILE A 258 -6.12 5.03 -14.11
N ALA A 259 -6.46 5.04 -12.83
CA ALA A 259 -7.06 6.18 -12.15
C ALA A 259 -6.40 6.40 -10.79
N VAL A 260 -6.19 7.65 -10.39
CA VAL A 260 -5.50 8.02 -9.16
C VAL A 260 -6.25 9.16 -8.49
N ALA A 261 -6.70 8.93 -7.25
CA ALA A 261 -7.07 10.01 -6.36
C ALA A 261 -5.81 10.49 -5.65
N LEU A 262 -5.51 11.78 -5.75
CA LEU A 262 -4.31 12.39 -5.19
C LEU A 262 -4.71 13.35 -4.07
N GLY A 263 -4.30 13.03 -2.85
CA GLY A 263 -4.57 13.80 -1.64
C GLY A 263 -3.39 14.68 -1.25
N ASN A 264 -3.63 15.56 -0.29
CA ASN A 264 -2.68 16.58 0.14
C ASN A 264 -1.58 16.02 1.05
N GLY A 265 -1.92 15.07 1.93
CA GLY A 265 -1.00 14.48 2.90
C GLY A 265 -0.24 15.54 3.70
N ARG A 266 1.03 15.27 3.91
CA ARG A 266 1.98 16.20 4.53
C ARG A 266 2.65 17.12 3.51
N TYR A 267 2.47 16.88 2.22
CA TYR A 267 3.11 17.68 1.17
C TYR A 267 2.47 19.07 1.04
N TYR A 268 1.14 19.13 1.11
CA TYR A 268 0.38 20.36 1.11
C TYR A 268 -0.39 20.50 2.42
N THR A 269 0.25 21.08 3.41
CA THR A 269 -0.36 21.33 4.72
C THR A 269 -0.04 22.76 5.11
N MET A 270 -1.05 23.62 5.18
CA MET A 270 -0.86 25.00 5.54
C MET A 270 -1.42 25.27 6.93
N GLN A 271 -0.55 25.63 7.86
CA GLN A 271 -0.90 26.25 9.13
C GLN A 271 -0.13 27.57 9.24
N GLN A 272 -0.63 28.57 8.54
CA GLN A 272 0.13 29.81 8.27
C GLN A 272 0.46 30.66 9.49
N LYS A 273 -0.30 30.64 10.56
CA LYS A 273 -0.21 31.65 11.63
C LYS A 273 0.34 31.18 12.95
N LYS A 274 0.63 29.90 13.11
CA LYS A 274 1.17 29.38 14.37
C LYS A 274 2.40 28.54 14.13
N LYS A 275 3.52 29.05 14.65
CA LYS A 275 4.69 28.20 14.80
C LYS A 275 4.28 26.94 15.58
N PRO A 276 4.37 25.77 14.99
CA PRO A 276 5.64 25.12 15.05
C PRO A 276 6.22 25.00 13.64
N TYR A 277 7.43 25.37 13.53
CA TYR A 277 8.33 25.30 12.41
C TYR A 277 8.42 23.94 11.69
N LYS A 278 7.54 22.98 12.02
CA LYS A 278 7.59 21.62 11.54
C LYS A 278 6.65 21.32 10.37
N ILE A 279 5.70 22.20 10.08
CA ILE A 279 4.75 22.01 8.99
C ILE A 279 5.15 22.96 7.86
N THR A 280 5.82 22.39 6.87
CA THR A 280 6.25 23.09 5.67
C THR A 280 5.32 22.72 4.53
N ASN A 281 4.80 23.73 3.83
CA ASN A 281 4.16 23.52 2.54
C ASN A 281 5.25 23.33 1.48
N PHE A 282 5.22 22.20 0.79
CA PHE A 282 6.18 21.85 -0.26
C PHE A 282 5.64 22.17 -1.67
N GLY A 283 4.39 22.57 -1.78
CA GLY A 283 3.71 22.86 -3.04
C GLY A 283 2.44 22.05 -3.23
N TYR A 284 1.82 22.17 -4.40
CA TYR A 284 0.59 21.44 -4.73
C TYR A 284 0.88 19.97 -5.00
N PRO A 285 -0.07 19.06 -4.68
CA PRO A 285 0.07 17.64 -4.92
C PRO A 285 0.32 17.31 -6.39
N LYS A 286 1.19 16.35 -6.64
CA LYS A 286 1.58 15.92 -7.99
C LYS A 286 1.85 14.43 -8.07
N LEU A 287 1.71 13.88 -9.26
CA LEU A 287 1.78 12.46 -9.57
C LEU A 287 2.89 12.18 -10.58
N ARG A 288 3.63 11.09 -10.35
CA ARG A 288 4.50 10.48 -11.36
C ARG A 288 4.30 8.97 -11.36
N ALA A 289 4.06 8.36 -12.53
CA ALA A 289 3.87 6.93 -12.64
C ALA A 289 4.36 6.38 -13.98
N ASN A 290 4.81 5.11 -13.93
CA ASN A 290 5.06 4.25 -15.08
C ASN A 290 4.37 2.91 -14.86
N ILE A 291 3.61 2.39 -15.83
CA ILE A 291 3.27 0.97 -15.92
C ILE A 291 4.18 0.37 -16.99
N ILE A 292 5.09 -0.50 -16.59
CA ILE A 292 5.95 -1.23 -17.53
C ILE A 292 5.31 -2.58 -17.79
N ILE A 293 4.90 -2.81 -19.04
CA ILE A 293 4.18 -3.99 -19.49
C ILE A 293 5.12 -4.81 -20.38
N GLU A 294 5.28 -6.07 -20.06
CA GLU A 294 6.04 -7.06 -20.83
C GLU A 294 5.05 -8.04 -21.44
N PHE A 295 5.05 -8.16 -22.75
CA PHE A 295 4.19 -9.08 -23.48
C PHE A 295 4.77 -10.50 -23.56
N ALA A 296 3.93 -11.48 -23.88
CA ALA A 296 4.34 -12.88 -24.03
C ALA A 296 5.41 -13.07 -25.13
N ASP A 297 5.42 -12.22 -26.15
CA ASP A 297 6.42 -12.21 -27.24
C ASP A 297 7.75 -11.53 -26.86
N GLY A 298 7.89 -11.08 -25.61
CA GLY A 298 9.08 -10.40 -25.10
C GLY A 298 9.16 -8.91 -25.39
N THR A 299 8.23 -8.34 -26.19
CA THR A 299 8.17 -6.90 -26.42
C THR A 299 7.65 -6.16 -25.17
N LYS A 300 7.93 -4.85 -25.08
CA LYS A 300 7.54 -4.02 -23.94
C LYS A 300 6.77 -2.78 -24.37
N LYS A 301 5.83 -2.36 -23.54
CA LYS A 301 5.10 -1.09 -23.64
C LYS A 301 5.13 -0.40 -22.29
N THR A 302 5.32 0.92 -22.28
CA THR A 302 5.22 1.71 -21.04
C THR A 302 4.09 2.71 -21.16
N ILE A 303 3.20 2.71 -20.18
CA ILE A 303 2.18 3.74 -19.99
C ILE A 303 2.69 4.64 -18.87
N SER A 304 2.87 5.91 -19.17
CA SER A 304 3.48 6.86 -18.22
C SER A 304 2.62 8.11 -18.01
N THR A 305 2.88 8.82 -16.93
CA THR A 305 2.26 10.13 -16.70
C THR A 305 2.77 11.16 -17.70
N ASP A 306 1.84 11.80 -18.37
CA ASP A 306 2.05 12.87 -19.35
C ASP A 306 0.84 13.83 -19.35
N THR A 307 0.90 14.87 -20.18
CA THR A 307 -0.19 15.87 -20.32
C THR A 307 -1.44 15.33 -21.03
N LYS A 308 -1.45 14.08 -21.49
CA LYS A 308 -2.66 13.43 -22.03
C LYS A 308 -3.53 12.79 -20.92
N TRP A 309 -3.04 12.74 -19.67
CA TRP A 309 -3.88 12.35 -18.55
C TRP A 309 -4.96 13.38 -18.33
N LYS A 310 -6.15 12.92 -17.97
CA LYS A 310 -7.27 13.76 -17.57
C LYS A 310 -7.21 14.05 -16.08
N LEU A 311 -7.60 15.27 -15.70
CA LEU A 311 -7.62 15.74 -14.31
C LEU A 311 -8.94 16.43 -14.01
N ASN A 312 -9.49 16.15 -12.82
CA ASN A 312 -10.60 16.90 -12.25
C ASN A 312 -10.36 17.08 -10.73
N ALA A 313 -10.69 18.25 -10.20
CA ALA A 313 -10.56 18.58 -8.79
C ALA A 313 -11.90 18.87 -8.10
N ASP A 314 -13.04 18.83 -8.84
CA ASP A 314 -14.38 19.07 -8.29
C ASP A 314 -15.08 17.77 -7.85
N GLY A 315 -14.32 16.78 -7.37
CA GLY A 315 -14.85 15.50 -6.90
C GLY A 315 -15.24 15.51 -5.43
N ALA A 316 -15.55 14.31 -4.92
CA ALA A 316 -16.13 14.14 -3.58
C ALA A 316 -15.22 14.58 -2.44
N ILE A 317 -13.90 14.38 -2.54
CA ILE A 317 -12.96 14.76 -1.48
C ILE A 317 -12.66 16.25 -1.58
N ARG A 318 -13.33 17.06 -0.74
CA ARG A 318 -13.28 18.53 -0.75
C ARG A 318 -12.11 19.09 0.03
N SER A 319 -11.57 18.33 0.98
CA SER A 319 -10.41 18.67 1.79
C SER A 319 -9.85 17.42 2.41
N ASN A 320 -8.55 17.32 2.52
CA ASN A 320 -7.88 16.27 3.25
C ASN A 320 -6.47 16.69 3.66
N ASN A 321 -6.04 16.32 4.83
CA ASN A 321 -4.64 16.30 5.27
C ASN A 321 -4.53 15.47 6.54
N GLU A 322 -3.30 15.12 6.93
CA GLU A 322 -3.07 14.22 8.06
C GLU A 322 -3.32 14.83 9.45
N TYR A 323 -3.67 16.11 9.56
CA TYR A 323 -3.95 16.78 10.85
C TYR A 323 -5.41 17.16 11.03
N ASP A 324 -6.07 17.55 9.93
CA ASP A 324 -7.41 18.12 10.00
C ASP A 324 -8.51 17.11 9.65
N GLY A 325 -8.14 16.05 8.91
CA GLY A 325 -9.09 15.03 8.44
C GLY A 325 -9.58 15.25 7.02
N GLU A 326 -10.63 14.53 6.64
CA GLU A 326 -11.21 14.55 5.31
C GLU A 326 -12.63 15.14 5.32
N ILE A 327 -12.93 16.01 4.35
CA ILE A 327 -14.29 16.42 4.04
C ILE A 327 -14.70 15.74 2.74
N TYR A 328 -15.70 14.88 2.81
CA TYR A 328 -16.23 14.12 1.70
C TYR A 328 -17.66 14.52 1.40
N ASP A 329 -17.96 14.92 0.15
CA ASP A 329 -19.28 15.28 -0.34
C ASP A 329 -19.76 14.25 -1.36
N ALA A 330 -20.63 13.32 -0.94
CA ALA A 330 -21.10 12.23 -1.79
C ALA A 330 -21.86 12.72 -3.04
N ARG A 331 -22.42 13.95 -3.02
CA ARG A 331 -23.08 14.56 -4.18
C ARG A 331 -22.13 14.85 -5.34
N LYS A 332 -20.80 14.84 -5.06
CA LYS A 332 -19.72 15.13 -6.01
C LYS A 332 -18.96 13.88 -6.46
N GLU A 333 -19.49 12.69 -6.18
CA GLU A 333 -18.87 11.44 -6.62
C GLU A 333 -18.84 11.31 -8.15
N PHE A 334 -17.70 10.97 -8.69
CA PHE A 334 -17.54 10.56 -10.09
C PHE A 334 -17.80 9.05 -10.23
N LYS A 335 -19.06 8.64 -10.33
CA LYS A 335 -19.41 7.20 -10.39
C LYS A 335 -18.80 6.56 -11.63
N GLY A 336 -17.97 5.51 -11.45
CA GLY A 336 -17.34 4.77 -12.55
C GLY A 336 -16.05 5.38 -13.11
N TRP A 337 -15.52 6.45 -12.56
CA TRP A 337 -14.33 7.16 -13.08
C TRP A 337 -13.05 6.32 -13.11
N THR A 338 -13.01 5.21 -12.40
CA THR A 338 -11.86 4.29 -12.31
C THR A 338 -11.88 3.19 -13.36
N THR A 339 -12.90 3.13 -14.22
CA THR A 339 -13.07 2.10 -15.25
C THR A 339 -12.83 2.66 -16.66
N ALA A 340 -12.51 1.77 -17.61
CA ALA A 340 -12.48 2.13 -19.02
C ALA A 340 -13.90 2.49 -19.54
N GLY A 341 -13.96 3.38 -20.53
CA GLY A 341 -15.20 3.87 -21.13
C GLY A 341 -15.93 4.95 -20.31
N TYR A 342 -15.31 5.48 -19.26
CA TYR A 342 -15.87 6.61 -18.52
C TYR A 342 -15.77 7.89 -19.33
N ASP A 343 -16.85 8.67 -19.43
CA ASP A 343 -16.86 9.96 -20.11
C ASP A 343 -16.10 11.03 -19.30
N ASP A 344 -14.84 11.23 -19.63
CA ASP A 344 -13.97 12.28 -19.10
C ASP A 344 -13.81 13.49 -20.03
N SER A 345 -14.71 13.68 -20.99
CA SER A 345 -14.65 14.77 -21.98
C SER A 345 -14.65 16.17 -21.33
N LYS A 346 -15.29 16.30 -20.16
CA LYS A 346 -15.36 17.53 -19.36
C LYS A 346 -14.18 17.70 -18.39
N TRP A 347 -13.26 16.74 -18.33
CA TRP A 347 -12.07 16.85 -17.49
C TRP A 347 -10.99 17.64 -18.21
N GLU A 348 -10.25 18.43 -17.44
CA GLU A 348 -9.06 19.13 -17.96
C GLU A 348 -7.96 18.14 -18.28
N ASN A 349 -7.00 18.53 -19.09
CA ASN A 349 -5.76 17.77 -19.21
C ASN A 349 -4.86 18.11 -18.00
N ALA A 350 -4.16 17.10 -17.50
CA ALA A 350 -3.15 17.33 -16.48
C ALA A 350 -2.00 18.21 -17.03
N GLU A 351 -1.45 19.05 -16.18
CA GLU A 351 -0.33 19.91 -16.51
C GLU A 351 1.00 19.27 -16.06
N ARG A 352 2.07 19.58 -16.79
CA ARG A 352 3.42 19.29 -16.29
C ARG A 352 3.71 20.24 -15.12
N THR A 353 4.11 19.69 -14.00
CA THR A 353 4.42 20.45 -12.78
C THR A 353 5.93 20.55 -12.55
N ALA A 354 6.34 21.44 -11.65
CA ALA A 354 7.73 21.55 -11.23
C ALA A 354 8.27 20.22 -10.67
N ILE A 355 9.51 19.89 -10.99
CA ILE A 355 10.19 18.69 -10.49
C ILE A 355 10.56 18.92 -9.01
N PRO A 356 10.23 17.99 -8.11
CA PRO A 356 10.64 18.04 -6.72
C PRO A 356 12.18 18.03 -6.61
N THR A 357 12.73 18.68 -5.60
CA THR A 357 14.18 18.71 -5.38
C THR A 357 14.74 17.41 -4.80
N GLY A 358 13.91 16.61 -4.14
CA GLY A 358 14.32 15.35 -3.54
C GLY A 358 14.55 14.24 -4.56
N THR A 359 15.52 13.38 -4.31
CA THR A 359 15.80 12.20 -5.14
C THR A 359 14.66 11.18 -5.03
N LEU A 360 14.15 10.72 -6.16
CA LEU A 360 13.12 9.68 -6.24
C LEU A 360 13.73 8.30 -5.92
N ARG A 361 13.21 7.61 -4.90
CA ARG A 361 13.72 6.33 -4.41
C ARG A 361 12.58 5.33 -4.18
N GLY A 362 12.85 4.06 -4.42
CA GLY A 362 11.91 2.98 -4.04
C GLY A 362 11.66 2.93 -2.53
N ALA A 363 10.45 2.55 -2.16
CA ALA A 363 10.09 2.35 -0.76
C ALA A 363 10.96 1.25 -0.12
N MET A 364 11.67 1.60 0.96
CA MET A 364 12.57 0.70 1.71
C MET A 364 11.99 0.33 3.09
N SER A 365 10.71 0.53 3.26
CA SER A 365 9.93 0.11 4.44
C SER A 365 8.59 -0.49 3.99
N PRO A 366 8.00 -1.40 4.77
CA PRO A 366 6.65 -1.88 4.50
C PRO A 366 5.66 -0.71 4.46
N ASN A 367 4.70 -0.79 3.52
CA ASN A 367 3.60 0.16 3.49
C ASN A 367 2.67 -0.03 4.69
N MET A 368 2.07 1.05 5.16
CA MET A 368 0.97 0.98 6.12
C MET A 368 -0.23 0.28 5.48
N LYS A 369 -0.87 -0.61 6.22
CA LYS A 369 -2.07 -1.31 5.80
C LYS A 369 -3.02 -1.56 6.97
N VAL A 370 -4.26 -1.86 6.64
CA VAL A 370 -5.27 -2.25 7.64
C VAL A 370 -4.90 -3.62 8.21
N MET A 371 -4.64 -3.68 9.50
CA MET A 371 -4.28 -4.94 10.18
C MET A 371 -5.49 -5.63 10.80
N LYS A 372 -6.47 -4.86 11.31
CA LYS A 372 -7.64 -5.40 11.98
C LYS A 372 -8.83 -4.45 11.87
N GLN A 373 -10.04 -5.00 11.81
CA GLN A 373 -11.29 -4.26 12.00
C GLN A 373 -11.85 -4.60 13.37
N MET A 374 -12.29 -3.60 14.11
CA MET A 374 -12.84 -3.75 15.46
C MET A 374 -14.23 -3.13 15.53
N PRO A 375 -15.22 -3.81 16.17
CA PRO A 375 -16.50 -3.19 16.46
C PRO A 375 -16.35 -2.17 17.60
N ALA A 376 -17.26 -1.19 17.65
CA ALA A 376 -17.41 -0.36 18.84
C ALA A 376 -17.76 -1.23 20.06
N GLN A 377 -17.17 -0.92 21.20
CA GLN A 377 -17.52 -1.57 22.47
C GLN A 377 -18.81 -0.98 23.04
N THR A 378 -18.91 0.34 23.06
CA THR A 378 -20.14 1.04 23.47
C THR A 378 -20.44 2.21 22.56
N ILE A 379 -21.72 2.56 22.48
CA ILE A 379 -22.22 3.77 21.81
C ILE A 379 -23.20 4.44 22.77
N THR A 380 -22.83 5.62 23.24
CA THR A 380 -23.66 6.42 24.16
C THR A 380 -24.19 7.66 23.45
N MET A 381 -25.50 7.83 23.45
CA MET A 381 -26.16 8.98 22.80
C MET A 381 -26.28 10.16 23.77
N HIS A 382 -25.90 11.33 23.29
CA HIS A 382 -26.08 12.63 23.95
C HIS A 382 -26.80 13.58 22.97
N GLY A 383 -28.10 13.50 22.93
CA GLY A 383 -28.91 14.25 21.96
C GLY A 383 -28.68 13.74 20.52
N ASP A 384 -28.13 14.57 19.66
CA ASP A 384 -27.76 14.25 18.28
C ASP A 384 -26.32 13.76 18.12
N THR A 385 -25.57 13.65 19.21
CA THR A 385 -24.17 13.27 19.23
C THR A 385 -24.00 11.88 19.84
N ALA A 386 -23.23 11.01 19.20
CA ALA A 386 -22.83 9.70 19.73
C ALA A 386 -21.39 9.75 20.21
N ILE A 387 -21.15 9.30 21.44
CA ILE A 387 -19.80 8.96 21.92
C ILE A 387 -19.60 7.47 21.67
N ILE A 388 -18.56 7.15 20.92
CA ILE A 388 -18.23 5.79 20.50
C ILE A 388 -16.92 5.39 21.13
N ASP A 389 -16.98 4.39 22.03
CA ASP A 389 -15.82 3.84 22.69
C ASP A 389 -15.38 2.53 22.02
N LEU A 390 -14.12 2.40 21.75
CA LEU A 390 -13.50 1.26 21.08
C LEU A 390 -12.88 0.26 22.05
N GLY A 391 -12.85 0.61 23.34
CA GLY A 391 -12.34 -0.25 24.42
C GLY A 391 -10.81 -0.36 24.47
N GLN A 392 -10.09 0.25 23.55
CA GLN A 392 -8.64 0.32 23.57
C GLN A 392 -8.11 1.49 22.75
N ASN A 393 -6.92 1.92 23.08
CA ASN A 393 -6.20 2.93 22.31
C ASN A 393 -5.65 2.32 21.01
N ILE A 394 -5.94 2.93 19.87
CA ILE A 394 -5.57 2.42 18.54
C ILE A 394 -5.05 3.54 17.63
N ALA A 395 -4.28 3.18 16.63
CA ALA A 395 -4.03 4.01 15.45
C ALA A 395 -4.97 3.55 14.33
N GLY A 396 -5.91 4.39 13.90
CA GLY A 396 -6.92 3.95 12.94
C GLY A 396 -7.92 5.04 12.56
N TRP A 397 -9.01 4.65 11.95
CA TRP A 397 -10.11 5.52 11.53
C TRP A 397 -11.44 4.77 11.56
N LEU A 398 -12.52 5.54 11.41
CA LEU A 398 -13.87 5.04 11.44
C LEU A 398 -14.32 4.51 10.08
N LYS A 399 -14.98 3.35 10.06
CA LYS A 399 -15.84 2.91 8.98
C LYS A 399 -17.28 2.88 9.47
N MET A 400 -18.16 3.61 8.82
CA MET A 400 -19.58 3.71 9.20
C MET A 400 -20.51 3.28 8.10
N ARG A 401 -21.70 2.84 8.47
CA ARG A 401 -22.82 2.60 7.56
C ARG A 401 -23.74 3.81 7.57
N VAL A 402 -23.97 4.37 6.38
CA VAL A 402 -24.82 5.55 6.19
C VAL A 402 -26.13 5.12 5.56
N GLU A 403 -27.24 5.53 6.17
CA GLU A 403 -28.58 5.25 5.65
C GLU A 403 -29.59 6.30 6.14
N ASN A 404 -30.69 6.43 5.43
CA ASN A 404 -31.81 7.33 5.79
C ASN A 404 -31.42 8.80 5.94
N THR A 405 -30.53 9.29 5.09
CA THR A 405 -30.07 10.67 5.05
C THR A 405 -30.80 11.47 3.97
N ALA A 406 -30.93 12.77 4.16
CA ALA A 406 -31.31 13.71 3.12
C ALA A 406 -30.06 14.27 2.42
N SER A 407 -30.25 14.71 1.16
CA SER A 407 -29.14 15.35 0.44
C SER A 407 -28.66 16.63 1.15
N GLY A 408 -27.38 16.68 1.46
CA GLY A 408 -26.74 17.76 2.20
C GLY A 408 -26.65 17.51 3.72
N ASP A 409 -27.26 16.46 4.26
CA ASP A 409 -27.03 16.07 5.65
C ASP A 409 -25.54 15.80 5.89
N SER A 410 -25.01 16.23 7.03
CA SER A 410 -23.58 16.09 7.34
C SER A 410 -23.37 15.29 8.62
N ILE A 411 -22.51 14.26 8.53
CA ILE A 411 -22.04 13.48 9.68
C ILE A 411 -20.61 13.89 9.96
N LYS A 412 -20.37 14.46 11.16
CA LYS A 412 -19.04 14.90 11.60
C LYS A 412 -18.50 13.91 12.61
N ILE A 413 -17.31 13.41 12.36
CA ILE A 413 -16.62 12.43 13.18
C ILE A 413 -15.40 13.12 13.77
N ARG A 414 -15.29 13.15 15.10
CA ARG A 414 -14.17 13.73 15.82
C ARG A 414 -13.50 12.66 16.66
N PHE A 415 -12.20 12.80 16.81
CA PHE A 415 -11.39 11.81 17.50
C PHE A 415 -10.69 12.43 18.71
N ALA A 416 -10.55 11.64 19.79
CA ALA A 416 -9.77 11.98 20.96
C ALA A 416 -9.35 10.69 21.71
N GLU A 417 -8.30 10.77 22.52
CA GLU A 417 -7.78 9.64 23.30
C GLU A 417 -8.47 9.50 24.65
N THR A 418 -9.03 10.59 25.16
CA THR A 418 -9.62 10.66 26.50
C THR A 418 -10.89 11.51 26.51
N LEU A 419 -11.67 11.36 27.57
CA LEU A 419 -12.84 12.17 27.83
C LEU A 419 -12.54 13.23 28.92
N THR A 420 -13.29 14.31 28.88
CA THR A 420 -13.41 15.29 29.97
C THR A 420 -14.22 14.69 31.12
N PRO A 421 -14.16 15.25 32.34
CA PRO A 421 -14.95 14.76 33.50
C PRO A 421 -16.47 14.72 33.24
N ASP A 422 -16.98 15.57 32.34
CA ASP A 422 -18.40 15.60 31.94
C ASP A 422 -18.72 14.65 30.76
N GLY A 423 -17.78 13.75 30.41
CA GLY A 423 -17.98 12.69 29.42
C GLY A 423 -17.88 13.13 27.95
N ARG A 424 -17.32 14.29 27.65
CA ARG A 424 -17.08 14.78 26.29
C ARG A 424 -15.67 14.45 25.83
N LEU A 425 -15.41 14.51 24.53
CA LEU A 425 -14.07 14.33 23.98
C LEU A 425 -13.12 15.42 24.47
N TYR A 426 -12.00 15.04 25.08
CA TYR A 426 -10.92 15.95 25.44
C TYR A 426 -10.01 16.17 24.22
N ARG A 427 -9.98 17.37 23.67
CA ARG A 427 -9.29 17.70 22.44
C ARG A 427 -8.26 18.83 22.57
N GLU A 428 -8.08 19.39 23.74
CA GLU A 428 -7.12 20.49 23.97
C GLU A 428 -5.67 20.04 23.78
N ASN A 429 -5.37 18.76 24.04
CA ASN A 429 -4.06 18.13 23.82
C ASN A 429 -3.71 18.02 22.31
N LEU A 430 -4.69 18.07 21.42
CA LEU A 430 -4.48 17.98 19.96
C LEU A 430 -4.00 19.31 19.36
N ARG A 431 -3.80 20.32 20.18
CA ARG A 431 -3.31 21.64 19.80
C ARG A 431 -4.24 22.33 18.79
N HIS A 432 -3.82 22.39 17.50
CA HIS A 432 -4.56 23.06 16.45
C HIS A 432 -5.08 22.10 15.36
N ALA A 433 -4.82 20.80 15.47
CA ALA A 433 -5.34 19.80 14.55
C ALA A 433 -6.87 19.70 14.71
N LEU A 434 -7.61 19.80 13.62
CA LEU A 434 -9.07 19.68 13.65
C LEU A 434 -9.51 18.24 13.94
N THR A 435 -8.71 17.24 13.56
CA THR A 435 -8.98 15.82 13.76
C THR A 435 -10.45 15.46 13.52
N THR A 436 -10.98 15.90 12.38
CA THR A 436 -12.41 15.81 12.08
C THR A 436 -12.61 15.34 10.65
N ASP A 437 -13.24 14.18 10.50
CA ASP A 437 -13.79 13.76 9.22
C ASP A 437 -15.24 14.23 9.09
N CYS A 438 -15.67 14.52 7.87
CA CYS A 438 -17.02 14.96 7.57
C CYS A 438 -17.52 14.27 6.32
N TYR A 439 -18.65 13.56 6.43
CA TYR A 439 -19.37 13.02 5.31
C TYR A 439 -20.63 13.86 5.04
N VAL A 440 -20.78 14.33 3.80
CA VAL A 440 -22.01 15.00 3.34
C VAL A 440 -22.76 14.08 2.42
N ALA A 441 -23.99 13.76 2.79
CA ALA A 441 -24.82 12.78 2.12
C ALA A 441 -25.39 13.26 0.78
N ASP A 442 -25.58 12.34 -0.17
CA ASP A 442 -26.29 12.64 -1.42
C ASP A 442 -27.80 12.40 -1.32
N GLY A 443 -28.27 11.77 -0.24
CA GLY A 443 -29.68 11.45 0.03
C GLY A 443 -30.15 10.14 -0.60
N THR A 444 -29.24 9.35 -1.19
CA THR A 444 -29.55 8.05 -1.80
C THR A 444 -29.02 6.86 -1.00
N GLU A 445 -28.41 7.13 0.16
CA GLU A 445 -27.75 6.13 0.99
C GLU A 445 -28.76 5.13 1.58
N LYS A 446 -28.64 3.87 1.17
CA LYS A 446 -29.44 2.73 1.64
C LYS A 446 -28.57 1.70 2.36
N GLY A 447 -27.79 2.17 3.34
CA GLY A 447 -26.82 1.32 4.04
C GLY A 447 -25.45 1.28 3.34
N LYS A 448 -25.05 2.37 2.71
CA LYS A 448 -23.70 2.54 2.11
C LYS A 448 -22.63 2.56 3.20
N TRP A 449 -21.63 1.71 3.06
CA TRP A 449 -20.43 1.80 3.90
C TRP A 449 -19.51 2.90 3.41
N TRP A 450 -19.08 3.76 4.32
CA TRP A 450 -18.12 4.81 4.05
C TRP A 450 -17.02 4.84 5.11
N ASN A 451 -15.83 5.16 4.67
CA ASN A 451 -14.69 5.58 5.48
C ASN A 451 -13.89 6.63 4.69
N PRO A 452 -13.13 7.51 5.35
CA PRO A 452 -12.29 8.47 4.65
C PRO A 452 -11.25 7.77 3.78
N THR A 453 -10.91 8.39 2.66
CA THR A 453 -9.92 7.89 1.69
C THR A 453 -8.50 8.20 2.18
N PHE A 454 -8.30 9.45 2.61
CA PHE A 454 -7.04 9.94 3.13
C PHE A 454 -7.17 10.15 4.64
N VAL A 455 -7.03 9.06 5.35
CA VAL A 455 -7.26 8.98 6.79
C VAL A 455 -6.24 9.76 7.60
N LEU A 456 -6.60 10.11 8.84
CA LEU A 456 -5.71 10.79 9.78
C LEU A 456 -4.55 9.87 10.18
N SER A 457 -3.32 10.35 10.04
CA SER A 457 -2.12 9.51 10.22
C SER A 457 -1.71 9.27 11.67
N LEU A 458 -2.22 10.03 12.63
CA LEU A 458 -1.74 10.04 14.01
C LEU A 458 -2.87 10.30 15.00
N ILE A 459 -3.83 9.42 15.06
CA ILE A 459 -4.74 9.41 16.19
C ILE A 459 -4.53 8.12 16.95
N HIS A 460 -3.94 8.24 18.13
CA HIS A 460 -4.13 7.26 19.17
C HIS A 460 -5.56 7.50 19.67
N ILE A 461 -6.45 6.60 19.37
CA ILE A 461 -7.85 6.66 19.81
C ILE A 461 -8.00 5.71 20.98
#